data_632f5387e47b097f267e1bd84f6abb85
#
_entry.id   632f5387e47b097f267e1bd84f6abb85
#
_cell.length_a   1.000
_cell.length_b   1.000
_cell.length_c   1.000
_cell.angle_alpha   90.00
_cell.angle_beta   90.00
_cell.angle_gamma   90.00
#
_symmetry.space_group_name_H-M   'P 1'
#
loop_
_entity.id
_entity.type
_entity.pdbx_description
1 polymer ?
#
loop_
_entity_poly.entity_id
_entity_poly.type
_entity_poly.pdbx_seq_one_letter_code
_entity_poly.pdbx_strand_id
1 'polypeptide(L)'
;SMAIEVMRVEKGMPSAAVKVNEGGIIAVRVKGFPIIKPDANAQIWLRWNKEFDIVSAASDDLSSLAGKKVIIGSMTSRIGGVIASPTGPQFNFMPAAVSLQTLLDGDVIQRPWWASTAELITTIFLGLFVVVLCRFAPYWIIGSMFVTGGAGLVYGSYYAWTTYLYLLDITMAHSTLLLVGLTATFGRFI
;
A
#
# COMPACT_ATOMS: atom_id res chain seq x y z
N SER A 1 15.58 0.89 10.34
CA SER A 1 14.82 -0.36 10.16
C SER A 1 15.77 -1.54 10.16
N MET A 2 15.44 -2.59 10.90
CA MET A 2 16.20 -3.85 10.95
C MET A 2 16.43 -4.45 9.54
N ALA A 3 15.42 -4.40 8.69
CA ALA A 3 15.51 -4.93 7.33
C ALA A 3 16.59 -4.23 6.47
N ILE A 4 16.71 -2.91 6.57
CA ILE A 4 17.77 -2.14 5.86
C ILE A 4 19.14 -2.53 6.39
N GLU A 5 19.26 -2.75 7.68
CA GLU A 5 20.52 -3.16 8.31
C GLU A 5 20.96 -4.55 7.86
N VAL A 6 20.03 -5.51 7.79
CA VAL A 6 20.30 -6.84 7.25
C VAL A 6 20.82 -6.76 5.81
N MET A 7 20.16 -5.95 4.96
CA MET A 7 20.58 -5.75 3.57
C MET A 7 21.98 -5.12 3.48
N ARG A 8 22.28 -4.15 4.36
CA ARG A 8 23.59 -3.49 4.44
C ARG A 8 24.69 -4.47 4.80
N VAL A 9 24.46 -5.25 5.86
CA VAL A 9 25.44 -6.24 6.36
C VAL A 9 25.68 -7.34 5.32
N GLU A 10 24.64 -7.82 4.65
CA GLU A 10 24.75 -8.83 3.58
C GLU A 10 25.72 -8.40 2.47
N LYS A 11 25.75 -7.12 2.13
CA LYS A 11 26.65 -6.58 1.10
C LYS A 11 27.97 -6.04 1.66
N GLY A 12 28.24 -6.22 2.94
CA GLY A 12 29.46 -5.70 3.58
C GLY A 12 29.60 -4.19 3.49
N MET A 13 28.48 -3.45 3.37
CA MET A 13 28.53 -2.01 3.17
C MET A 13 28.66 -1.28 4.51
N PRO A 14 29.49 -0.22 4.60
CA PRO A 14 29.67 0.53 5.84
C PRO A 14 28.42 1.35 6.21
N SER A 15 27.62 1.79 5.22
CA SER A 15 26.43 2.61 5.45
C SER A 15 25.40 2.43 4.35
N ALA A 16 24.13 2.78 4.64
CA ALA A 16 23.09 2.99 3.66
C ALA A 16 23.08 4.48 3.25
N ALA A 17 22.90 4.76 1.97
CA ALA A 17 22.76 6.12 1.48
C ALA A 17 21.30 6.57 1.68
N VAL A 18 21.12 7.73 2.31
CA VAL A 18 19.80 8.34 2.54
C VAL A 18 19.74 9.68 1.80
N LYS A 19 18.73 9.83 0.95
CA LYS A 19 18.43 11.09 0.28
C LYS A 19 17.34 11.81 1.05
N VAL A 20 17.61 13.04 1.47
CA VAL A 20 16.67 13.90 2.21
C VAL A 20 16.40 15.19 1.44
N ASN A 21 15.24 15.80 1.68
CA ASN A 21 14.89 17.17 1.32
C ASN A 21 14.25 17.89 2.52
N GLU A 22 13.75 19.10 2.31
CA GLU A 22 13.06 19.87 3.36
C GLU A 22 11.83 19.15 3.96
N GLY A 23 11.19 18.25 3.21
CA GLY A 23 10.04 17.45 3.65
C GLY A 23 10.39 16.11 4.31
N GLY A 24 11.68 15.75 4.41
CA GLY A 24 12.09 14.50 5.05
C GLY A 24 12.87 13.52 4.15
N ILE A 25 12.77 12.23 4.43
CA ILE A 25 13.48 11.18 3.71
C ILE A 25 12.76 10.86 2.39
N ILE A 26 13.41 11.11 1.25
CA ILE A 26 12.86 10.82 -0.08
C ILE A 26 13.19 9.40 -0.54
N ALA A 27 14.40 8.93 -0.23
CA ALA A 27 14.86 7.63 -0.68
C ALA A 27 15.95 7.07 0.25
N VAL A 28 15.95 5.77 0.38
CA VAL A 28 17.02 5.01 1.04
C VAL A 28 17.57 4.02 0.02
N ARG A 29 18.89 3.94 -0.10
CA ARG A 29 19.57 3.04 -1.02
C ARG A 29 20.64 2.23 -0.31
N VAL A 30 20.55 0.93 -0.47
CA VAL A 30 21.64 -0.01 -0.19
C VAL A 30 22.16 -0.52 -1.53
N LYS A 31 23.49 -0.48 -1.74
CA LYS A 31 24.09 -0.91 -3.01
C LYS A 31 23.74 -2.37 -3.29
N GLY A 32 23.24 -2.65 -4.50
CA GLY A 32 22.85 -4.01 -4.91
C GLY A 32 21.39 -4.36 -4.61
N PHE A 33 20.60 -3.42 -4.06
CA PHE A 33 19.16 -3.59 -3.81
C PHE A 33 18.35 -2.47 -4.45
N PRO A 34 17.03 -2.67 -4.63
CA PRO A 34 16.14 -1.64 -5.14
C PRO A 34 16.17 -0.37 -4.27
N ILE A 35 15.90 0.77 -4.90
CA ILE A 35 15.76 2.03 -4.18
C ILE A 35 14.44 2.03 -3.42
N ILE A 36 14.52 2.20 -2.10
CA ILE A 36 13.37 2.29 -1.21
C ILE A 36 12.90 3.73 -1.19
N LYS A 37 11.64 3.96 -1.57
CA LYS A 37 11.01 5.28 -1.53
C LYS A 37 9.92 5.25 -0.44
N PRO A 38 10.18 5.78 0.75
CA PRO A 38 9.17 5.89 1.79
C PRO A 38 8.14 6.97 1.42
N ASP A 39 7.02 7.00 2.17
CA ASP A 39 6.05 8.08 2.10
C ASP A 39 6.58 9.37 2.78
N ALA A 40 5.72 10.42 2.83
CA ALA A 40 6.06 11.70 3.45
C ALA A 40 6.40 11.59 4.95
N ASN A 41 5.96 10.52 5.62
CA ASN A 41 6.21 10.24 7.04
C ASN A 41 7.43 9.30 7.24
N ALA A 42 8.21 9.06 6.20
CA ALA A 42 9.32 8.10 6.20
C ALA A 42 8.89 6.65 6.50
N GLN A 43 7.65 6.30 6.17
CA GLN A 43 7.08 4.97 6.35
C GLN A 43 7.05 4.21 5.03
N ILE A 44 7.07 2.88 5.11
CA ILE A 44 6.87 1.98 3.97
C ILE A 44 5.68 1.07 4.26
N TRP A 45 4.88 0.84 3.24
CA TRP A 45 3.75 -0.07 3.32
C TRP A 45 4.22 -1.49 3.01
N LEU A 46 3.95 -2.42 3.94
CA LEU A 46 4.38 -3.80 3.83
C LEU A 46 3.37 -4.63 3.05
N ARG A 47 3.86 -5.56 2.25
CA ARG A 47 3.05 -6.50 1.49
C ARG A 47 2.87 -7.79 2.29
N TRP A 48 1.74 -7.93 2.98
CA TRP A 48 1.43 -9.04 3.90
C TRP A 48 1.02 -10.36 3.22
N ASN A 49 1.04 -10.46 1.92
CA ASN A 49 0.72 -11.69 1.18
C ASN A 49 1.91 -12.64 0.99
N LYS A 50 2.99 -12.47 1.74
CA LYS A 50 4.17 -13.33 1.68
C LYS A 50 3.99 -14.51 2.62
N GLU A 51 4.30 -15.70 2.10
CA GLU A 51 4.38 -16.94 2.88
C GLU A 51 5.83 -17.20 3.27
N PHE A 52 6.02 -17.73 4.47
CA PHE A 52 7.33 -18.04 5.02
C PHE A 52 7.38 -19.48 5.48
N ASP A 53 8.46 -20.18 5.16
CA ASP A 53 8.75 -21.48 5.71
C ASP A 53 9.14 -21.32 7.19
N ILE A 54 8.36 -21.91 8.08
CA ILE A 54 8.61 -21.87 9.52
C ILE A 54 9.16 -23.24 9.94
N VAL A 55 10.38 -23.22 10.49
CA VAL A 55 11.08 -24.41 10.97
C VAL A 55 11.32 -24.27 12.47
N SER A 56 11.08 -25.31 13.24
CA SER A 56 11.40 -25.33 14.66
C SER A 56 12.92 -25.34 14.85
N ALA A 57 13.43 -24.46 15.72
CA ALA A 57 14.85 -24.48 16.10
C ALA A 57 15.29 -25.76 16.82
N ALA A 58 14.34 -26.55 17.33
CA ALA A 58 14.59 -27.86 17.92
C ALA A 58 14.56 -29.00 16.89
N SER A 59 14.43 -28.69 15.61
CA SER A 59 14.49 -29.71 14.56
C SER A 59 15.91 -30.23 14.38
N ASP A 60 16.07 -31.54 14.23
CA ASP A 60 17.39 -32.16 14.00
C ASP A 60 17.94 -31.87 12.60
N ASP A 61 17.08 -31.51 11.65
CA ASP A 61 17.47 -31.19 10.28
C ASP A 61 17.21 -29.71 9.95
N LEU A 62 18.26 -28.91 10.01
CA LEU A 62 18.27 -27.51 9.61
C LEU A 62 18.92 -27.30 8.22
N SER A 63 19.19 -28.36 7.48
CA SER A 63 19.86 -28.30 6.18
C SER A 63 19.07 -27.45 5.15
N SER A 64 17.74 -27.43 5.29
CA SER A 64 16.86 -26.61 4.46
C SER A 64 17.06 -25.09 4.59
N LEU A 65 17.75 -24.65 5.65
CA LEU A 65 18.07 -23.25 5.93
C LEU A 65 19.40 -22.81 5.31
N ALA A 66 20.20 -23.75 4.80
CA ALA A 66 21.52 -23.44 4.22
C ALA A 66 21.37 -22.39 3.09
N GLY A 67 22.15 -21.30 3.17
CA GLY A 67 22.14 -20.22 2.21
C GLY A 67 20.92 -19.29 2.27
N LYS A 68 19.97 -19.54 3.18
CA LYS A 68 18.78 -18.68 3.38
C LYS A 68 19.01 -17.63 4.44
N LYS A 69 18.28 -16.52 4.37
CA LYS A 69 18.19 -15.53 5.45
C LYS A 69 17.17 -16.03 6.45
N VAL A 70 17.59 -16.17 7.69
CA VAL A 70 16.76 -16.73 8.77
C VAL A 70 16.47 -15.64 9.80
N ILE A 71 15.21 -15.52 10.17
CA ILE A 71 14.75 -14.67 11.28
C ILE A 71 14.38 -15.61 12.42
N ILE A 72 15.00 -15.42 13.56
CA ILE A 72 14.72 -16.21 14.76
C ILE A 72 13.74 -15.44 15.63
N GLY A 73 12.65 -16.09 16.03
CA GLY A 73 11.63 -15.50 16.88
C GLY A 73 10.93 -16.53 17.74
N SER A 74 10.25 -16.07 18.78
CA SER A 74 9.45 -16.93 19.64
C SER A 74 7.99 -16.95 19.17
N MET A 75 7.43 -18.14 19.02
CA MET A 75 6.01 -18.36 18.72
C MET A 75 5.14 -18.42 19.98
N THR A 76 5.73 -18.27 21.16
CA THR A 76 5.00 -18.28 22.42
C THR A 76 4.38 -16.92 22.70
N SER A 77 3.08 -16.84 22.84
CA SER A 77 2.35 -15.59 23.12
C SER A 77 2.82 -14.88 24.40
N ARG A 78 3.35 -15.64 25.37
CA ARG A 78 3.87 -15.08 26.63
C ARG A 78 5.21 -14.34 26.49
N ILE A 79 6.05 -14.75 25.53
CA ILE A 79 7.43 -14.20 25.37
C ILE A 79 7.48 -13.29 24.15
N GLY A 80 6.93 -13.73 23.02
CA GLY A 80 7.02 -13.04 21.75
C GLY A 80 5.86 -12.09 21.49
N GLY A 81 4.70 -12.35 22.09
CA GLY A 81 3.47 -11.62 21.80
C GLY A 81 2.87 -11.94 20.44
N VAL A 82 1.63 -11.49 20.29
CA VAL A 82 0.87 -11.57 19.02
C VAL A 82 0.46 -10.15 18.65
N ILE A 83 0.60 -9.81 17.40
CA ILE A 83 0.19 -8.52 16.85
C ILE A 83 -0.98 -8.69 15.88
N ALA A 84 -1.80 -7.67 15.75
CA ALA A 84 -2.79 -7.60 14.69
C ALA A 84 -2.11 -7.27 13.36
N SER A 85 -2.43 -8.06 12.32
CA SER A 85 -2.00 -7.80 10.95
C SER A 85 -3.20 -7.82 10.01
N PRO A 86 -3.09 -7.30 8.78
CA PRO A 86 -4.17 -7.36 7.79
C PRO A 86 -4.62 -8.78 7.44
N THR A 87 -3.75 -9.78 7.65
CA THR A 87 -4.03 -11.20 7.39
C THR A 87 -4.47 -11.96 8.65
N GLY A 88 -4.71 -11.27 9.77
CA GLY A 88 -5.09 -11.85 11.05
C GLY A 88 -3.98 -11.76 12.11
N PRO A 89 -4.16 -12.38 13.28
CA PRO A 89 -3.17 -12.38 14.33
C PRO A 89 -1.86 -13.04 13.88
N GLN A 90 -0.73 -12.39 14.09
CA GLN A 90 0.60 -12.87 13.71
C GLN A 90 1.58 -12.73 14.87
N PHE A 91 2.64 -13.54 14.86
CA PHE A 91 3.71 -13.40 15.84
C PHE A 91 4.49 -12.10 15.62
N ASN A 92 5.01 -11.51 16.69
CA ASN A 92 5.63 -10.18 16.68
C ASN A 92 6.89 -10.07 15.81
N PHE A 93 7.55 -11.17 15.46
CA PHE A 93 8.69 -11.17 14.53
C PHE A 93 8.28 -11.15 13.06
N MET A 94 7.01 -11.47 12.73
CA MET A 94 6.53 -11.51 11.35
C MET A 94 6.65 -10.18 10.61
N PRO A 95 6.39 -9.00 11.21
CA PRO A 95 6.64 -7.73 10.51
C PRO A 95 8.09 -7.55 10.06
N ALA A 96 9.05 -8.07 10.82
CA ALA A 96 10.45 -8.01 10.42
C ALA A 96 10.72 -8.89 9.19
N ALA A 97 10.13 -10.10 9.16
CA ALA A 97 10.22 -11.00 8.00
C ALA A 97 9.55 -10.40 6.77
N VAL A 98 8.31 -9.93 6.92
CA VAL A 98 7.56 -9.28 5.83
C VAL A 98 8.28 -8.04 5.32
N SER A 99 8.83 -7.20 6.22
CA SER A 99 9.56 -6.00 5.81
C SER A 99 10.83 -6.33 5.04
N LEU A 100 11.59 -7.30 5.50
CA LEU A 100 12.80 -7.74 4.82
C LEU A 100 12.48 -8.30 3.44
N GLN A 101 11.51 -9.19 3.34
CA GLN A 101 11.11 -9.79 2.06
C GLN A 101 10.57 -8.74 1.09
N THR A 102 9.69 -7.82 1.56
CA THR A 102 9.15 -6.73 0.75
C THR A 102 10.26 -5.85 0.16
N LEU A 103 11.30 -5.55 0.96
CA LEU A 103 12.43 -4.74 0.50
C LEU A 103 13.36 -5.50 -0.44
N LEU A 104 13.58 -6.80 -0.23
CA LEU A 104 14.39 -7.63 -1.10
C LEU A 104 13.76 -7.81 -2.49
N ASP A 105 12.45 -8.01 -2.52
CA ASP A 105 11.69 -8.17 -3.78
C ASP A 105 11.50 -6.83 -4.51
N GLY A 106 11.67 -5.70 -3.81
CA GLY A 106 11.38 -4.38 -4.35
C GLY A 106 9.90 -4.06 -4.49
N ASP A 107 9.04 -4.90 -3.90
CA ASP A 107 7.56 -4.83 -3.96
C ASP A 107 6.99 -3.82 -2.94
N VAL A 108 7.66 -2.69 -2.76
CA VAL A 108 7.23 -1.66 -1.82
C VAL A 108 6.02 -0.93 -2.37
N ILE A 109 4.92 -0.98 -1.63
CA ILE A 109 3.72 -0.21 -1.95
C ILE A 109 4.03 1.27 -1.74
N GLN A 110 3.76 2.09 -2.76
CA GLN A 110 4.09 3.50 -2.78
C GLN A 110 2.82 4.34 -2.83
N ARG A 111 2.81 5.45 -2.08
CA ARG A 111 1.85 6.52 -2.28
C ARG A 111 2.59 7.70 -2.90
N PRO A 112 2.46 7.94 -4.22
CA PRO A 112 3.14 9.05 -4.89
C PRO A 112 2.76 10.39 -4.27
N TRP A 113 3.68 11.36 -4.25
CA TRP A 113 3.44 12.70 -3.70
C TRP A 113 2.30 13.46 -4.39
N TRP A 114 2.05 13.14 -5.66
CA TRP A 114 0.96 13.73 -6.45
C TRP A 114 -0.40 13.06 -6.22
N ALA A 115 -0.46 11.90 -5.55
CA ALA A 115 -1.68 11.12 -5.39
C ALA A 115 -2.79 11.93 -4.71
N SER A 116 -2.51 12.59 -3.59
CA SER A 116 -3.51 13.39 -2.87
C SER A 116 -4.07 14.53 -3.71
N THR A 117 -3.22 15.18 -4.52
CA THR A 117 -3.64 16.26 -5.42
C THR A 117 -4.50 15.72 -6.56
N ALA A 118 -4.12 14.59 -7.15
CA ALA A 118 -4.88 13.93 -8.21
C ALA A 118 -6.25 13.44 -7.69
N GLU A 119 -6.30 12.86 -6.50
CA GLU A 119 -7.53 12.43 -5.82
C GLU A 119 -8.48 13.61 -5.59
N LEU A 120 -7.96 14.74 -5.11
CA LEU A 120 -8.74 15.98 -4.89
C LEU A 120 -9.30 16.55 -6.21
N ILE A 121 -8.44 16.67 -7.23
CA ILE A 121 -8.84 17.19 -8.55
C ILE A 121 -9.92 16.27 -9.17
N THR A 122 -9.72 14.96 -9.09
CA THR A 122 -10.70 13.98 -9.60
C THR A 122 -12.03 14.11 -8.87
N THR A 123 -12.01 14.28 -7.54
CA THR A 123 -13.20 14.47 -6.72
C THR A 123 -13.98 15.72 -7.10
N ILE A 124 -13.29 16.86 -7.23
CA ILE A 124 -13.91 18.15 -7.62
C ILE A 124 -14.48 18.07 -9.05
N PHE A 125 -13.67 17.56 -9.99
CA PHE A 125 -14.09 17.43 -11.38
C PHE A 125 -15.31 16.51 -11.53
N LEU A 126 -15.28 15.37 -10.85
CA LEU A 126 -16.38 14.40 -10.85
C LEU A 126 -17.64 15.01 -10.25
N GLY A 127 -17.54 15.71 -9.13
CA GLY A 127 -18.66 16.39 -8.48
C GLY A 127 -19.31 17.43 -9.39
N LEU A 128 -18.52 18.32 -9.99
CA LEU A 128 -19.02 19.32 -10.93
C LEU A 128 -19.64 18.66 -12.16
N PHE A 129 -19.01 17.65 -12.72
CA PHE A 129 -19.50 16.93 -13.87
C PHE A 129 -20.86 16.28 -13.60
N VAL A 130 -21.04 15.65 -12.43
CA VAL A 130 -22.32 15.06 -12.00
C VAL A 130 -23.40 16.12 -11.90
N VAL A 131 -23.12 17.28 -11.27
CA VAL A 131 -24.10 18.39 -11.14
C VAL A 131 -24.58 18.85 -12.51
N VAL A 132 -23.64 19.09 -13.44
CA VAL A 132 -23.96 19.51 -14.81
C VAL A 132 -24.77 18.44 -15.53
N LEU A 133 -24.37 17.19 -15.41
CA LEU A 133 -25.05 16.08 -16.08
C LEU A 133 -26.48 15.91 -15.54
N CYS A 134 -26.67 15.98 -14.24
CA CYS A 134 -27.99 15.89 -13.61
C CYS A 134 -28.95 17.02 -14.09
N ARG A 135 -28.42 18.16 -14.54
CA ARG A 135 -29.24 19.26 -15.05
C ARG A 135 -29.82 18.99 -16.42
N PHE A 136 -29.10 18.27 -17.29
CA PHE A 136 -29.43 18.11 -18.71
C PHE A 136 -29.79 16.68 -19.13
N ALA A 137 -29.23 15.66 -18.46
CA ALA A 137 -29.36 14.28 -18.87
C ALA A 137 -30.63 13.60 -18.33
N PRO A 138 -31.21 12.65 -19.06
CA PRO A 138 -32.29 11.79 -18.56
C PRO A 138 -31.76 10.81 -17.50
N TYR A 139 -32.66 10.32 -16.62
CA TYR A 139 -32.30 9.50 -15.44
C TYR A 139 -31.56 8.23 -15.78
N TRP A 140 -31.83 7.58 -16.90
CA TRP A 140 -31.14 6.37 -17.30
C TRP A 140 -29.65 6.61 -17.63
N ILE A 141 -29.31 7.80 -18.19
CA ILE A 141 -27.92 8.20 -18.43
C ILE A 141 -27.22 8.46 -17.09
N ILE A 142 -27.90 9.12 -16.17
CA ILE A 142 -27.35 9.38 -14.83
C ILE A 142 -27.07 8.05 -14.13
N GLY A 143 -28.04 7.12 -14.14
CA GLY A 143 -27.88 5.79 -13.55
C GLY A 143 -26.73 4.99 -14.17
N SER A 144 -26.62 4.97 -15.50
CA SER A 144 -25.53 4.29 -16.20
C SER A 144 -24.15 4.89 -15.84
N MET A 145 -24.08 6.21 -15.69
CA MET A 145 -22.86 6.90 -15.30
C MET A 145 -22.40 6.54 -13.87
N PHE A 146 -23.33 6.37 -12.93
CA PHE A 146 -22.99 5.92 -11.58
C PHE A 146 -22.30 4.55 -11.61
N VAL A 147 -22.88 3.63 -12.37
CA VAL A 147 -22.33 2.27 -12.49
C VAL A 147 -20.99 2.30 -13.20
N THR A 148 -20.90 2.94 -14.35
CA THR A 148 -19.68 2.98 -15.17
C THR A 148 -18.59 3.82 -14.52
N GLY A 149 -18.93 4.97 -13.91
CA GLY A 149 -17.99 5.83 -13.19
C GLY A 149 -17.46 5.16 -11.93
N GLY A 150 -18.33 4.55 -11.14
CA GLY A 150 -17.93 3.78 -9.97
C GLY A 150 -17.03 2.59 -10.32
N ALA A 151 -17.43 1.80 -11.33
CA ALA A 151 -16.61 0.70 -11.83
C ALA A 151 -15.28 1.18 -12.38
N GLY A 152 -15.25 2.31 -13.10
CA GLY A 152 -14.03 2.92 -13.62
C GLY A 152 -13.06 3.36 -12.53
N LEU A 153 -13.55 3.96 -11.45
CA LEU A 153 -12.72 4.33 -10.29
C LEU A 153 -12.10 3.09 -9.62
N VAL A 154 -12.92 2.05 -9.38
CA VAL A 154 -12.44 0.80 -8.78
C VAL A 154 -11.42 0.12 -9.68
N TYR A 155 -11.73 -0.01 -10.98
CA TYR A 155 -10.82 -0.63 -11.94
C TYR A 155 -9.52 0.17 -12.09
N GLY A 156 -9.59 1.49 -12.15
CA GLY A 156 -8.41 2.36 -12.23
C GLY A 156 -7.50 2.23 -11.02
N SER A 157 -8.08 2.21 -9.81
CA SER A 157 -7.32 1.99 -8.57
C SER A 157 -6.71 0.58 -8.53
N TYR A 158 -7.46 -0.45 -8.93
CA TYR A 158 -6.97 -1.81 -9.02
C TYR A 158 -5.82 -1.94 -10.02
N TYR A 159 -5.93 -1.31 -11.20
CA TYR A 159 -4.88 -1.30 -12.21
C TYR A 159 -3.62 -0.59 -11.72
N ALA A 160 -3.75 0.55 -11.05
CA ALA A 160 -2.63 1.27 -10.45
C ALA A 160 -1.93 0.43 -9.37
N TRP A 161 -2.71 -0.30 -8.57
CA TRP A 161 -2.20 -1.23 -7.57
C TRP A 161 -1.43 -2.41 -8.20
N THR A 162 -2.02 -3.09 -9.17
CA THR A 162 -1.43 -4.31 -9.76
C THR A 162 -0.22 -4.02 -10.64
N THR A 163 -0.21 -2.88 -11.35
CA THR A 163 0.83 -2.55 -12.33
C THR A 163 1.97 -1.75 -11.73
N TYR A 164 1.65 -0.79 -10.85
CA TYR A 164 2.62 0.18 -10.33
C TYR A 164 2.82 0.10 -8.82
N LEU A 165 2.07 -0.75 -8.10
CA LEU A 165 2.03 -0.80 -6.63
C LEU A 165 1.68 0.56 -6.01
N TYR A 166 0.85 1.37 -6.69
CA TYR A 166 0.41 2.66 -6.19
C TYR A 166 -0.86 2.51 -5.36
N LEU A 167 -0.83 3.10 -4.16
CA LEU A 167 -1.99 3.20 -3.29
C LEU A 167 -2.72 4.51 -3.61
N LEU A 168 -3.86 4.41 -4.30
CA LEU A 168 -4.76 5.53 -4.59
C LEU A 168 -6.03 5.40 -3.76
N ASP A 169 -6.41 6.48 -3.08
CA ASP A 169 -7.65 6.53 -2.31
C ASP A 169 -8.81 7.05 -3.18
N ILE A 170 -9.67 6.14 -3.59
CA ILE A 170 -10.86 6.47 -4.39
C ILE A 170 -12.10 6.79 -3.53
N THR A 171 -11.99 6.69 -2.21
CA THR A 171 -13.15 6.80 -1.29
C THR A 171 -13.85 8.15 -1.41
N MET A 172 -13.07 9.24 -1.45
CA MET A 172 -13.61 10.60 -1.60
C MET A 172 -14.33 10.79 -2.94
N ALA A 173 -13.71 10.35 -4.06
CA ALA A 173 -14.32 10.44 -5.38
C ALA A 173 -15.59 9.59 -5.48
N HIS A 174 -15.59 8.39 -4.91
CA HIS A 174 -16.73 7.50 -4.89
C HIS A 174 -17.88 8.04 -4.03
N SER A 175 -17.57 8.55 -2.83
CA SER A 175 -18.55 9.19 -1.95
C SER A 175 -19.17 10.43 -2.59
N THR A 176 -18.36 11.24 -3.28
CA THR A 176 -18.84 12.42 -4.02
C THR A 176 -19.77 12.03 -5.14
N LEU A 177 -19.41 11.02 -5.93
CA LEU A 177 -20.26 10.49 -6.99
C LEU A 177 -21.64 10.11 -6.42
N LEU A 178 -21.68 9.35 -5.34
CA LEU A 178 -22.93 8.91 -4.73
C LEU A 178 -23.73 10.05 -4.10
N LEU A 179 -23.13 10.86 -3.21
CA LEU A 179 -23.85 11.90 -2.46
C LEU A 179 -24.33 13.03 -3.36
N VAL A 180 -23.43 13.57 -4.20
CA VAL A 180 -23.80 14.66 -5.13
C VAL A 180 -24.82 14.20 -6.13
N GLY A 181 -24.66 12.98 -6.64
CA GLY A 181 -25.62 12.44 -7.60
C GLY A 181 -27.00 12.17 -7.00
N LEU A 182 -27.06 11.61 -5.80
CA LEU A 182 -28.32 11.42 -5.09
C LEU A 182 -29.01 12.77 -4.83
N THR A 183 -28.30 13.73 -4.23
CA THR A 183 -28.86 15.04 -3.91
C THR A 183 -29.31 15.81 -5.16
N ALA A 184 -28.52 15.78 -6.23
CA ALA A 184 -28.87 16.43 -7.49
C ALA A 184 -30.08 15.75 -8.19
N THR A 185 -30.20 14.43 -8.07
CA THR A 185 -31.34 13.68 -8.60
C THR A 185 -32.61 13.99 -7.81
N PHE A 186 -32.56 13.97 -6.47
CA PHE A 186 -33.71 14.31 -5.62
C PHE A 186 -34.13 15.78 -5.79
N GLY A 187 -33.19 16.72 -5.86
CA GLY A 187 -33.49 18.14 -6.07
C GLY A 187 -34.18 18.45 -7.43
N ARG A 188 -34.19 17.49 -8.35
CA ARG A 188 -34.93 17.62 -9.63
C ARG A 188 -36.40 17.22 -9.51
N PHE A 189 -36.81 16.55 -8.43
CA PHE A 189 -38.21 16.15 -8.19
C PHE A 189 -38.96 17.16 -7.32
N ILE A 190 -38.28 18.12 -6.72
CA ILE A 190 -38.86 19.24 -5.96
C ILE A 190 -38.95 20.46 -6.87
#